data_cb253c1f91d3282518eeb38f62256725
#
_entry.id   cb253c1f91d3282518eeb38f62256725
#
_cell.length_a   1.000
_cell.length_b   1.000
_cell.length_c   1.000
_cell.angle_alpha   90.00
_cell.angle_beta   90.00
_cell.angle_gamma   90.00
#
_symmetry.space_group_name_H-M   'P 1'
#
loop_
_entity.id
_entity.type
_entity.pdbx_description
1 polymer ?
#
loop_
_entity_poly.entity_id
_entity_poly.type
_entity_poly.pdbx_seq_one_letter_code
_entity_poly.pdbx_strand_id
1 'polypeptide(L)'
;RDNDKLLGALMRLRDLGNSLIVVEHDEDTMRAADCVIDIGPGAGEHGGQLVAMGTAEDLMKNEQSVTGAYLSGRLKIPVPEVRKEPTGFLHIKGAAENNLKHIDVDIPLGVMTCITGVSGSGKSSLINEILYKRLARDLNRARVIPGKHDDILGIDQLDKVINIDQSPIGRTPRSNPATYTGVFDQIRDLFAATADAKAKGYKKGRFSFNVKGGRCEACSGDGI
;
A
#
# COMPACT_ATOMS: atom_id res chain seq x y z
N ARG A 1 -8.85 -14.60 -13.40
CA ARG A 1 -9.68 -14.28 -14.60
C ARG A 1 -9.28 -12.95 -15.25
N ASP A 2 -9.02 -11.90 -14.46
CA ASP A 2 -8.55 -10.61 -15.03
C ASP A 2 -7.08 -10.73 -15.45
N ASN A 3 -6.27 -11.50 -14.70
CA ASN A 3 -4.87 -11.78 -15.00
C ASN A 3 -4.72 -12.55 -16.32
N ASP A 4 -5.52 -13.59 -16.54
CA ASP A 4 -5.50 -14.38 -17.80
C ASP A 4 -5.75 -13.49 -19.03
N LYS A 5 -6.67 -12.50 -18.91
CA LYS A 5 -6.94 -11.57 -20.00
C LYS A 5 -5.79 -10.61 -20.25
N LEU A 6 -5.15 -10.14 -19.18
CA LEU A 6 -3.96 -9.29 -19.27
C LEU A 6 -2.81 -10.05 -19.93
N LEU A 7 -2.49 -11.25 -19.43
CA LEU A 7 -1.47 -12.12 -20.00
C LEU A 7 -1.74 -12.40 -21.48
N GLY A 8 -2.97 -12.79 -21.83
CA GLY A 8 -3.35 -13.01 -23.22
C GLY A 8 -3.22 -11.76 -24.11
N ALA A 9 -3.40 -10.57 -23.58
CA ALA A 9 -3.17 -9.32 -24.30
C ALA A 9 -1.68 -9.03 -24.50
N LEU A 10 -0.87 -9.23 -23.44
CA LEU A 10 0.59 -9.06 -23.48
C LEU A 10 1.23 -10.03 -24.48
N MET A 11 0.84 -11.30 -24.43
CA MET A 11 1.35 -12.32 -25.39
C MET A 11 1.01 -11.96 -26.84
N ARG A 12 -0.22 -11.50 -27.11
CA ARG A 12 -0.59 -11.03 -28.46
C ARG A 12 0.26 -9.84 -28.92
N LEU A 13 0.57 -8.90 -28.04
CA LEU A 13 1.43 -7.77 -28.37
C LEU A 13 2.86 -8.23 -28.70
N ARG A 14 3.40 -9.20 -27.95
CA ARG A 14 4.68 -9.83 -28.24
C ARG A 14 4.67 -10.51 -29.61
N ASP A 15 3.65 -11.30 -29.89
CA ASP A 15 3.51 -12.08 -31.13
C ASP A 15 3.38 -11.19 -32.39
N LEU A 16 3.01 -9.91 -32.21
CA LEU A 16 3.05 -8.88 -33.25
C LEU A 16 4.46 -8.32 -33.51
N GLY A 17 5.50 -8.88 -32.88
CA GLY A 17 6.91 -8.46 -33.05
C GLY A 17 7.36 -7.35 -32.11
N ASN A 18 6.64 -7.07 -31.05
CA ASN A 18 7.04 -6.09 -30.04
C ASN A 18 7.92 -6.72 -28.95
N SER A 19 8.82 -5.90 -28.41
CA SER A 19 9.50 -6.23 -27.14
C SER A 19 8.70 -5.64 -25.97
N LEU A 20 8.40 -6.46 -24.97
CA LEU A 20 7.66 -6.06 -23.78
C LEU A 20 8.57 -6.17 -22.55
N ILE A 21 8.56 -5.15 -21.72
CA ILE A 21 9.21 -5.17 -20.41
C ILE A 21 8.13 -4.87 -19.39
N VAL A 22 7.94 -5.80 -18.44
CA VAL A 22 6.92 -5.72 -17.41
C VAL A 22 7.58 -5.86 -16.05
N VAL A 23 7.24 -5.01 -15.10
CA VAL A 23 7.66 -5.13 -13.70
C VAL A 23 6.50 -5.72 -12.93
N GLU A 24 6.63 -6.99 -12.56
CA GLU A 24 5.56 -7.76 -11.95
C GLU A 24 6.04 -8.65 -10.81
N HIS A 25 5.10 -9.03 -9.96
CA HIS A 25 5.31 -9.92 -8.81
C HIS A 25 4.39 -11.14 -8.86
N ASP A 26 3.57 -11.25 -9.89
CA ASP A 26 2.62 -12.32 -10.09
C ASP A 26 3.29 -13.56 -10.67
N GLU A 27 3.02 -14.72 -10.06
CA GLU A 27 3.62 -16.00 -10.46
C GLU A 27 3.26 -16.39 -11.89
N ASP A 28 2.00 -16.22 -12.30
CA ASP A 28 1.54 -16.61 -13.64
C ASP A 28 2.22 -15.74 -14.71
N THR A 29 2.40 -14.46 -14.44
CA THR A 29 3.12 -13.54 -15.33
C THR A 29 4.59 -13.93 -15.46
N MET A 30 5.26 -14.25 -14.36
CA MET A 30 6.66 -14.68 -14.38
C MET A 30 6.84 -16.01 -15.14
N ARG A 31 5.91 -16.97 -14.98
CA ARG A 31 5.94 -18.25 -15.70
C ARG A 31 5.66 -18.12 -17.19
N ALA A 32 4.86 -17.13 -17.59
CA ALA A 32 4.53 -16.86 -18.98
C ALA A 32 5.59 -16.03 -19.72
N ALA A 33 6.54 -15.42 -18.99
CA ALA A 33 7.59 -14.59 -19.58
C ALA A 33 8.66 -15.45 -20.29
N ASP A 34 9.13 -14.96 -21.42
CA ASP A 34 10.26 -15.60 -22.16
C ASP A 34 11.59 -15.43 -21.41
N CYS A 35 11.72 -14.36 -20.63
CA CYS A 35 12.89 -14.09 -19.81
C CYS A 35 12.48 -13.33 -18.55
N VAL A 36 12.96 -13.76 -17.40
CA VAL A 36 12.79 -13.10 -16.11
C VAL A 36 14.14 -12.57 -15.64
N ILE A 37 14.17 -11.35 -15.18
CA ILE A 37 15.35 -10.69 -14.60
C ILE A 37 15.04 -10.48 -13.10
N ASP A 38 15.79 -11.16 -12.25
CA ASP A 38 15.62 -11.09 -10.78
C ASP A 38 16.64 -10.14 -10.18
N ILE A 39 16.15 -9.07 -9.58
CA ILE A 39 16.95 -8.02 -8.95
C ILE A 39 16.80 -8.12 -7.43
N GLY A 40 17.93 -8.18 -6.73
CA GLY A 40 17.94 -8.35 -5.28
C GLY A 40 19.33 -8.13 -4.68
N PRO A 41 19.68 -8.93 -3.61
CA PRO A 41 18.81 -9.88 -2.90
C PRO A 41 17.80 -9.21 -1.96
N GLY A 42 18.05 -7.96 -1.53
CA GLY A 42 17.18 -7.21 -0.62
C GLY A 42 16.63 -5.94 -1.26
N ALA A 43 16.20 -4.99 -0.42
CA ALA A 43 15.69 -3.69 -0.84
C ALA A 43 16.65 -2.56 -0.41
N GLY A 44 16.57 -1.38 -1.06
CA GLY A 44 17.40 -0.22 -0.76
C GLY A 44 18.88 -0.53 -0.91
N GLU A 45 19.68 -0.21 0.09
CA GLU A 45 21.14 -0.41 0.11
C GLU A 45 21.57 -1.87 -0.05
N HIS A 46 20.70 -2.82 0.27
CA HIS A 46 20.94 -4.27 0.16
C HIS A 46 20.42 -4.88 -1.13
N GLY A 47 19.92 -4.07 -2.05
CA GLY A 47 19.38 -4.47 -3.35
C GLY A 47 20.24 -4.04 -4.52
N GLY A 48 19.63 -4.00 -5.71
CA GLY A 48 20.23 -3.44 -6.92
C GLY A 48 21.23 -4.37 -7.63
N GLN A 49 21.32 -5.63 -7.23
CA GLN A 49 22.19 -6.62 -7.87
C GLN A 49 21.37 -7.52 -8.80
N LEU A 50 21.96 -7.91 -9.93
CA LEU A 50 21.40 -8.97 -10.77
C LEU A 50 21.63 -10.32 -10.08
N VAL A 51 20.58 -10.94 -9.56
CA VAL A 51 20.64 -12.22 -8.85
C VAL A 51 20.54 -13.39 -9.82
N ALA A 52 19.59 -13.30 -10.76
CA ALA A 52 19.38 -14.32 -11.79
C ALA A 52 18.77 -13.69 -13.05
N MET A 53 18.98 -14.33 -14.19
CA MET A 53 18.37 -13.98 -15.47
C MET A 53 18.20 -15.26 -16.31
N GLY A 54 17.02 -15.45 -16.88
CA GLY A 54 16.68 -16.61 -17.71
C GLY A 54 15.20 -16.89 -17.69
N THR A 55 14.81 -18.13 -17.97
CA THR A 55 13.43 -18.59 -17.84
C THR A 55 13.02 -18.72 -16.38
N ALA A 56 11.74 -18.87 -16.09
CA ALA A 56 11.26 -19.15 -14.74
C ALA A 56 11.91 -20.43 -14.16
N GLU A 57 12.13 -21.46 -15.01
CA GLU A 57 12.80 -22.71 -14.63
C GLU A 57 14.27 -22.50 -14.27
N ASP A 58 14.97 -21.56 -14.93
CA ASP A 58 16.35 -21.22 -14.60
C ASP A 58 16.43 -20.52 -13.24
N LEU A 59 15.50 -19.62 -12.96
CA LEU A 59 15.39 -18.98 -11.64
C LEU A 59 15.11 -20.01 -10.54
N MET A 60 14.21 -20.95 -10.78
CA MET A 60 13.88 -22.01 -9.81
C MET A 60 15.09 -22.86 -9.40
N LYS A 61 16.06 -23.02 -10.28
CA LYS A 61 17.31 -23.77 -10.02
C LYS A 61 18.35 -22.93 -9.27
N ASN A 62 18.23 -21.61 -9.30
CA ASN A 62 19.19 -20.73 -8.64
C ASN A 62 18.92 -20.69 -7.12
N GLU A 63 19.89 -21.09 -6.31
CA GLU A 63 19.77 -21.12 -4.86
C GLU A 63 19.77 -19.74 -4.22
N GLN A 64 20.36 -18.74 -4.89
CA GLN A 64 20.43 -17.35 -4.40
C GLN A 64 19.16 -16.55 -4.71
N SER A 65 18.34 -17.01 -5.66
CA SER A 65 17.10 -16.36 -6.03
C SER A 65 15.99 -16.63 -5.03
N VAL A 66 15.57 -15.63 -4.29
CA VAL A 66 14.39 -15.68 -3.42
C VAL A 66 13.12 -15.89 -4.26
N THR A 67 13.01 -15.20 -5.39
CA THR A 67 11.93 -15.39 -6.37
C THR A 67 11.88 -16.83 -6.85
N GLY A 68 13.02 -17.39 -7.26
CA GLY A 68 13.14 -18.80 -7.66
C GLY A 68 12.82 -19.78 -6.56
N ALA A 69 13.14 -19.47 -5.31
CA ALA A 69 12.79 -20.27 -4.16
C ALA A 69 11.27 -20.36 -3.93
N TYR A 70 10.54 -19.26 -4.11
CA TYR A 70 9.07 -19.25 -4.05
C TYR A 70 8.45 -19.95 -5.27
N LEU A 71 8.89 -19.65 -6.49
CA LEU A 71 8.40 -20.29 -7.71
C LEU A 71 8.56 -21.81 -7.70
N SER A 72 9.66 -22.32 -7.12
CA SER A 72 9.93 -23.76 -6.98
C SER A 72 9.23 -24.40 -5.79
N GLY A 73 8.63 -23.63 -4.89
CA GLY A 73 8.04 -24.12 -3.64
C GLY A 73 9.06 -24.48 -2.54
N ARG A 74 10.37 -24.23 -2.75
CA ARG A 74 11.39 -24.35 -1.69
C ARG A 74 11.10 -23.42 -0.51
N LEU A 75 10.61 -22.22 -0.81
CA LEU A 75 10.03 -21.29 0.16
C LEU A 75 8.53 -21.19 -0.08
N LYS A 76 7.77 -21.14 1.00
CA LYS A 76 6.33 -20.89 0.97
C LYS A 76 5.89 -20.22 2.26
N ILE A 77 4.84 -19.42 2.20
CA ILE A 77 4.15 -18.92 3.39
C ILE A 77 3.26 -20.04 3.89
N PRO A 78 3.51 -20.59 5.10
CA PRO A 78 2.72 -21.71 5.59
C PRO A 78 1.29 -21.28 5.87
N VAL A 79 0.33 -22.10 5.50
CA VAL A 79 -1.06 -21.94 5.91
C VAL A 79 -1.18 -22.45 7.36
N PRO A 80 -1.66 -21.64 8.31
CA PRO A 80 -1.82 -22.11 9.69
C PRO A 80 -2.79 -23.30 9.78
N GLU A 81 -2.40 -24.33 10.50
CA GLU A 81 -3.27 -25.49 10.75
C GLU A 81 -4.44 -25.13 11.65
N VAL A 82 -4.18 -24.26 12.64
CA VAL A 82 -5.19 -23.76 13.57
C VAL A 82 -5.48 -22.30 13.27
N ARG A 83 -6.74 -21.96 13.04
CA ARG A 83 -7.18 -20.58 12.86
C ARG A 83 -7.53 -19.96 14.21
N LYS A 84 -7.22 -18.67 14.33
CA LYS A 84 -7.60 -17.90 15.52
C LYS A 84 -9.12 -17.73 15.55
N GLU A 85 -9.73 -17.97 16.71
CA GLU A 85 -11.16 -17.76 16.92
C GLU A 85 -11.49 -16.27 17.03
N PRO A 86 -12.59 -15.79 16.44
CA PRO A 86 -13.05 -14.42 16.60
C PRO A 86 -13.39 -14.10 18.05
N THR A 87 -13.11 -12.88 18.48
CA THR A 87 -13.49 -12.37 19.81
C THR A 87 -14.85 -11.70 19.81
N GLY A 88 -15.43 -11.43 18.65
CA GLY A 88 -16.71 -10.77 18.44
C GLY A 88 -16.97 -10.55 16.97
N PHE A 89 -18.04 -9.83 16.66
CA PHE A 89 -18.44 -9.54 15.28
C PHE A 89 -18.96 -8.12 15.14
N LEU A 90 -18.68 -7.51 13.98
CA LEU A 90 -19.46 -6.40 13.45
C LEU A 90 -20.52 -6.95 12.51
N HIS A 91 -21.76 -6.56 12.67
CA HIS A 91 -22.87 -6.97 11.82
C HIS A 91 -23.31 -5.79 10.95
N ILE A 92 -22.92 -5.78 9.68
CA ILE A 92 -23.39 -4.81 8.69
C ILE A 92 -24.76 -5.28 8.21
N LYS A 93 -25.78 -4.43 8.33
CA LYS A 93 -27.15 -4.71 7.91
C LYS A 93 -27.55 -3.87 6.71
N GLY A 94 -28.17 -4.52 5.73
CA GLY A 94 -28.77 -3.85 4.60
C GLY A 94 -27.81 -3.03 3.73
N ALA A 95 -26.59 -3.48 3.53
CA ALA A 95 -25.60 -2.75 2.72
C ALA A 95 -26.09 -2.61 1.27
N ALA A 96 -26.36 -1.36 0.81
CA ALA A 96 -27.00 -1.05 -0.44
C ALA A 96 -26.30 0.06 -1.25
N GLU A 97 -25.05 0.38 -0.95
CA GLU A 97 -24.29 1.39 -1.68
C GLU A 97 -23.83 0.86 -3.04
N ASN A 98 -23.96 1.68 -4.08
CA ASN A 98 -23.60 1.38 -5.45
C ASN A 98 -24.27 0.09 -5.98
N ASN A 99 -23.49 -0.96 -6.23
CA ASN A 99 -23.97 -2.24 -6.76
C ASN A 99 -24.35 -3.29 -5.70
N LEU A 100 -24.24 -2.96 -4.40
CA LEU A 100 -24.62 -3.85 -3.33
C LEU A 100 -26.15 -4.03 -3.30
N LYS A 101 -26.58 -5.26 -3.05
CA LYS A 101 -27.98 -5.71 -3.18
C LYS A 101 -28.67 -5.84 -1.82
N HIS A 102 -28.51 -4.84 -0.94
CA HIS A 102 -29.08 -4.85 0.41
C HIS A 102 -28.66 -6.09 1.21
N ILE A 103 -27.33 -6.31 1.23
CA ILE A 103 -26.73 -7.51 1.83
C ILE A 103 -26.40 -7.30 3.29
N ASP A 104 -26.51 -8.39 4.06
CA ASP A 104 -26.01 -8.49 5.43
C ASP A 104 -24.62 -9.15 5.42
N VAL A 105 -23.69 -8.63 6.21
CA VAL A 105 -22.32 -9.16 6.29
C VAL A 105 -21.82 -9.11 7.72
N ASP A 106 -21.31 -10.24 8.21
CA ASP A 106 -20.67 -10.33 9.50
C ASP A 106 -19.15 -10.28 9.35
N ILE A 107 -18.52 -9.31 10.01
CA ILE A 107 -17.06 -9.13 10.01
C ILE A 107 -16.53 -9.62 11.37
N PRO A 108 -15.76 -10.71 11.40
CA PRO A 108 -15.19 -11.22 12.65
C PRO A 108 -14.11 -10.29 13.19
N LEU A 109 -14.10 -10.08 14.51
CA LEU A 109 -13.15 -9.26 15.24
C LEU A 109 -12.00 -10.09 15.83
N GLY A 110 -10.86 -9.45 16.08
CA GLY A 110 -9.70 -10.10 16.66
C GLY A 110 -8.95 -11.04 15.74
N VAL A 111 -9.34 -11.13 14.47
CA VAL A 111 -8.74 -11.97 13.41
C VAL A 111 -8.42 -11.15 12.16
N MET A 112 -7.60 -11.69 11.28
CA MET A 112 -7.35 -11.12 9.96
C MET A 112 -8.47 -11.56 9.00
N THR A 113 -9.21 -10.59 8.45
CA THR A 113 -10.28 -10.82 7.49
C THR A 113 -9.89 -10.29 6.11
N CYS A 114 -9.97 -11.12 5.08
CA CYS A 114 -9.74 -10.74 3.70
C CYS A 114 -11.07 -10.60 2.95
N ILE A 115 -11.27 -9.48 2.26
CA ILE A 115 -12.41 -9.25 1.37
C ILE A 115 -11.94 -9.43 -0.07
N THR A 116 -12.44 -10.45 -0.74
CA THR A 116 -12.02 -10.83 -2.09
C THR A 116 -13.17 -10.76 -3.10
N GLY A 117 -12.86 -10.86 -4.36
CA GLY A 117 -13.82 -10.85 -5.46
C GLY A 117 -13.28 -10.13 -6.69
N VAL A 118 -13.93 -10.32 -7.84
CA VAL A 118 -13.52 -9.67 -9.10
C VAL A 118 -13.58 -8.15 -9.03
N SER A 119 -12.87 -7.47 -9.94
CA SER A 119 -12.94 -6.00 -10.02
C SER A 119 -14.39 -5.54 -10.26
N GLY A 120 -14.82 -4.49 -9.57
CA GLY A 120 -16.20 -3.98 -9.66
C GLY A 120 -17.25 -4.79 -8.89
N SER A 121 -16.89 -5.82 -8.10
CA SER A 121 -17.88 -6.64 -7.36
C SER A 121 -18.51 -5.94 -6.15
N GLY A 122 -18.05 -4.75 -5.75
CA GLY A 122 -18.60 -4.00 -4.62
C GLY A 122 -17.74 -4.02 -3.35
N LYS A 123 -16.54 -4.60 -3.37
CA LYS A 123 -15.62 -4.64 -2.21
C LYS A 123 -15.38 -3.27 -1.60
N SER A 124 -14.99 -2.30 -2.43
CA SER A 124 -14.75 -0.92 -1.98
C SER A 124 -16.02 -0.23 -1.51
N SER A 125 -17.17 -0.53 -2.10
CA SER A 125 -18.46 0.00 -1.63
C SER A 125 -18.79 -0.50 -0.23
N LEU A 126 -18.56 -1.78 0.04
CA LEU A 126 -18.80 -2.37 1.36
C LEU A 126 -17.80 -1.83 2.40
N ILE A 127 -16.50 -1.88 2.08
CA ILE A 127 -15.45 -1.60 3.06
C ILE A 127 -15.19 -0.10 3.19
N ASN A 128 -14.90 0.60 2.07
CA ASN A 128 -14.49 2.00 2.16
C ASN A 128 -15.69 2.95 2.30
N GLU A 129 -16.76 2.73 1.51
CA GLU A 129 -17.89 3.65 1.52
C GLU A 129 -18.82 3.41 2.71
N ILE A 130 -19.08 2.18 3.11
CA ILE A 130 -19.98 1.88 4.25
C ILE A 130 -19.18 1.70 5.54
N LEU A 131 -18.44 0.59 5.68
CA LEU A 131 -17.83 0.19 6.95
C LEU A 131 -16.85 1.24 7.48
N TYR A 132 -15.84 1.59 6.68
CA TYR A 132 -14.83 2.56 7.12
C TYR A 132 -15.44 3.92 7.45
N LYS A 133 -16.29 4.48 6.59
CA LYS A 133 -16.89 5.79 6.86
C LYS A 133 -17.81 5.78 8.08
N ARG A 134 -18.55 4.68 8.32
CA ARG A 134 -19.36 4.54 9.53
C ARG A 134 -18.49 4.50 10.79
N LEU A 135 -17.44 3.67 10.80
CA LEU A 135 -16.52 3.55 11.92
C LEU A 135 -15.74 4.86 12.14
N ALA A 136 -15.26 5.51 11.07
CA ALA A 136 -14.55 6.78 11.18
C ALA A 136 -15.42 7.89 11.76
N ARG A 137 -16.70 7.94 11.38
CA ARG A 137 -17.68 8.88 11.95
C ARG A 137 -17.92 8.63 13.43
N ASP A 138 -18.20 7.37 13.78
CA ASP A 138 -18.68 7.02 15.12
C ASP A 138 -17.54 6.93 16.16
N LEU A 139 -16.36 6.41 15.76
CA LEU A 139 -15.20 6.24 16.65
C LEU A 139 -14.20 7.40 16.59
N ASN A 140 -13.86 7.87 15.37
CA ASN A 140 -12.84 8.90 15.18
C ASN A 140 -13.44 10.31 15.05
N ARG A 141 -14.78 10.49 15.14
CA ARG A 141 -15.51 11.76 14.98
C ARG A 141 -15.23 12.44 13.62
N ALA A 142 -14.96 11.67 12.59
CA ALA A 142 -14.69 12.18 11.25
C ALA A 142 -15.99 12.74 10.63
N ARG A 143 -15.88 13.84 9.88
CA ARG A 143 -17.01 14.44 9.17
C ARG A 143 -17.20 13.79 7.81
N VAL A 144 -17.57 12.51 7.81
CA VAL A 144 -17.82 11.71 6.61
C VAL A 144 -19.23 11.13 6.64
N ILE A 145 -19.82 10.94 5.47
CA ILE A 145 -21.15 10.35 5.32
C ILE A 145 -20.96 8.91 4.85
N PRO A 146 -21.38 7.91 5.63
CA PRO A 146 -21.36 6.52 5.21
C PRO A 146 -22.30 6.28 4.02
N GLY A 147 -21.95 5.32 3.18
CA GLY A 147 -22.81 4.84 2.09
C GLY A 147 -24.11 4.21 2.61
N LYS A 148 -25.03 3.93 1.71
CA LYS A 148 -26.37 3.39 2.03
C LYS A 148 -26.28 2.03 2.71
N HIS A 149 -26.82 1.95 3.92
CA HIS A 149 -26.97 0.73 4.73
C HIS A 149 -28.02 0.99 5.81
N ASP A 150 -28.56 -0.06 6.40
CA ASP A 150 -29.53 0.09 7.48
C ASP A 150 -28.86 0.40 8.81
N ASP A 151 -27.92 -0.45 9.26
CA ASP A 151 -27.15 -0.24 10.49
C ASP A 151 -25.85 -1.06 10.51
N ILE A 152 -24.97 -0.76 11.48
CA ILE A 152 -23.80 -1.59 11.83
C ILE A 152 -23.80 -1.80 13.33
N LEU A 153 -23.96 -3.04 13.76
CA LEU A 153 -23.98 -3.43 15.17
C LEU A 153 -22.60 -3.89 15.63
N GLY A 154 -22.31 -3.77 16.93
CA GLY A 154 -21.06 -4.22 17.55
C GLY A 154 -19.92 -3.22 17.47
N ILE A 155 -20.17 -1.96 17.08
CA ILE A 155 -19.16 -0.89 17.00
C ILE A 155 -18.55 -0.59 18.39
N ASP A 156 -19.31 -0.77 19.45
CA ASP A 156 -18.91 -0.62 20.85
C ASP A 156 -17.76 -1.54 21.27
N GLN A 157 -17.48 -2.59 20.48
CA GLN A 157 -16.33 -3.49 20.69
C GLN A 157 -15.01 -2.92 20.15
N LEU A 158 -15.01 -1.73 19.53
CA LEU A 158 -13.87 -1.11 18.90
C LEU A 158 -13.56 0.27 19.50
N ASP A 159 -12.27 0.57 19.67
CA ASP A 159 -11.80 1.87 20.17
C ASP A 159 -11.62 2.90 19.04
N LYS A 160 -11.12 2.47 17.90
CA LYS A 160 -10.80 3.33 16.75
C LYS A 160 -10.72 2.54 15.45
N VAL A 161 -10.80 3.25 14.33
CA VAL A 161 -10.47 2.72 13.00
C VAL A 161 -9.28 3.45 12.40
N ILE A 162 -8.40 2.69 11.76
CA ILE A 162 -7.25 3.21 11.01
C ILE A 162 -7.39 2.74 9.57
N ASN A 163 -7.40 3.69 8.63
CA ASN A 163 -7.35 3.39 7.21
C ASN A 163 -5.90 3.44 6.73
N ILE A 164 -5.45 2.37 6.11
CA ILE A 164 -4.13 2.30 5.47
C ILE A 164 -4.38 2.08 3.99
N ASP A 165 -3.96 3.02 3.16
CA ASP A 165 -4.05 2.92 1.71
C ASP A 165 -2.67 3.09 1.06
N GLN A 166 -2.60 2.86 -0.24
CA GLN A 166 -1.37 3.00 -1.02
C GLN A 166 -1.27 4.37 -1.71
N SER A 167 -2.07 5.35 -1.29
CA SER A 167 -2.02 6.70 -1.83
C SER A 167 -0.66 7.33 -1.53
N PRO A 168 -0.05 8.03 -2.49
CA PRO A 168 1.19 8.75 -2.23
C PRO A 168 0.96 9.82 -1.16
N ILE A 169 1.94 10.01 -0.26
CA ILE A 169 1.92 11.02 0.81
C ILE A 169 1.71 12.44 0.27
N GLY A 170 2.01 12.65 -1.00
CA GLY A 170 1.77 13.88 -1.75
C GLY A 170 2.25 13.73 -3.18
N ARG A 171 1.92 14.72 -4.02
CA ARG A 171 2.23 14.70 -5.45
C ARG A 171 3.37 15.64 -5.84
N THR A 172 4.09 16.18 -4.87
CA THR A 172 5.19 17.11 -5.12
C THR A 172 6.48 16.58 -4.51
N PRO A 173 7.67 16.97 -5.05
CA PRO A 173 8.97 16.62 -4.47
C PRO A 173 9.11 17.06 -3.00
N ARG A 174 8.33 18.05 -2.57
CA ARG A 174 8.31 18.56 -1.19
C ARG A 174 7.51 17.69 -0.22
N SER A 175 6.77 16.72 -0.73
CA SER A 175 5.99 15.80 0.08
C SER A 175 6.90 14.66 0.56
N ASN A 176 7.08 14.56 1.85
CA ASN A 176 7.91 13.53 2.48
C ASN A 176 7.29 13.06 3.81
N PRO A 177 7.66 11.87 4.29
CA PRO A 177 7.12 11.30 5.52
C PRO A 177 7.32 12.20 6.76
N ALA A 178 8.47 12.85 6.89
CA ALA A 178 8.77 13.68 8.06
C ALA A 178 7.86 14.93 8.15
N THR A 179 7.50 15.51 6.99
CA THR A 179 6.54 16.61 6.92
C THR A 179 5.12 16.11 7.21
N TYR A 180 4.74 14.96 6.63
CA TYR A 180 3.41 14.38 6.81
C TYR A 180 3.12 14.00 8.26
N THR A 181 4.07 13.43 8.96
CA THR A 181 3.95 13.03 10.38
C THR A 181 4.15 14.18 11.36
N GLY A 182 4.56 15.38 10.88
CA GLY A 182 4.85 16.54 11.72
C GLY A 182 6.22 16.51 12.43
N VAL A 183 6.99 15.42 12.29
CA VAL A 183 8.33 15.28 12.89
C VAL A 183 9.28 16.39 12.42
N PHE A 184 9.15 16.83 11.17
CA PHE A 184 10.00 17.88 10.61
C PHE A 184 9.85 19.22 11.35
N ASP A 185 8.71 19.49 11.98
CA ASP A 185 8.53 20.67 12.82
C ASP A 185 9.42 20.63 14.06
N GLN A 186 9.50 19.49 14.72
CA GLN A 186 10.36 19.27 15.88
C GLN A 186 11.85 19.36 15.50
N ILE A 187 12.23 18.82 14.35
CA ILE A 187 13.59 18.91 13.80
C ILE A 187 13.96 20.40 13.58
N ARG A 188 13.09 21.17 12.96
CA ARG A 188 13.32 22.61 12.73
C ARG A 188 13.45 23.40 14.03
N ASP A 189 12.66 23.08 15.05
CA ASP A 189 12.77 23.70 16.37
C ASP A 189 14.09 23.37 17.04
N LEU A 190 14.55 22.11 16.94
CA LEU A 190 15.85 21.69 17.46
C LEU A 190 17.00 22.44 16.78
N PHE A 191 16.99 22.54 15.44
CA PHE A 191 18.03 23.29 14.71
C PHE A 191 18.01 24.79 15.05
N ALA A 192 16.85 25.40 15.20
CA ALA A 192 16.74 26.81 15.60
C ALA A 192 17.21 27.04 17.03
N ALA A 193 17.22 26.04 17.88
CA ALA A 193 17.68 26.10 19.26
C ALA A 193 19.20 25.96 19.42
N THR A 194 19.95 25.57 18.37
CA THR A 194 21.41 25.44 18.41
C THR A 194 22.10 26.76 18.69
N ALA A 195 23.31 26.70 19.28
CA ALA A 195 24.12 27.89 19.60
C ALA A 195 24.43 28.73 18.35
N ASP A 196 24.81 28.05 17.26
CA ASP A 196 25.12 28.71 15.98
C ASP A 196 23.91 29.40 15.35
N ALA A 197 22.75 28.77 15.41
CA ALA A 197 21.52 29.37 14.89
C ALA A 197 21.11 30.60 15.70
N LYS A 198 21.23 30.54 17.02
CA LYS A 198 20.96 31.67 17.90
C LYS A 198 21.95 32.84 17.69
N ALA A 199 23.24 32.54 17.54
CA ALA A 199 24.26 33.56 17.27
C ALA A 199 24.03 34.25 15.94
N LYS A 200 23.48 33.57 14.94
CA LYS A 200 23.14 34.12 13.62
C LYS A 200 21.71 34.67 13.53
N GLY A 201 20.93 34.62 14.59
CA GLY A 201 19.54 35.07 14.63
C GLY A 201 18.58 34.23 13.77
N TYR A 202 18.92 32.98 13.48
CA TYR A 202 18.12 32.08 12.65
C TYR A 202 16.91 31.57 13.43
N LYS A 203 15.75 31.70 12.83
CA LYS A 203 14.48 31.17 13.34
C LYS A 203 14.10 29.89 12.58
N LYS A 204 13.06 29.18 13.05
CA LYS A 204 12.51 27.95 12.48
C LYS A 204 12.35 27.97 10.94
N GLY A 205 11.92 29.11 10.37
CA GLY A 205 11.76 29.27 8.93
C GLY A 205 13.06 29.11 8.12
N ARG A 206 14.24 29.39 8.73
CA ARG A 206 15.55 29.22 8.07
C ARG A 206 15.85 27.77 7.74
N PHE A 207 15.28 26.84 8.48
CA PHE A 207 15.46 25.39 8.32
C PHE A 207 14.30 24.73 7.56
N SER A 208 13.52 25.53 6.80
CA SER A 208 12.41 25.04 5.98
C SER A 208 12.75 25.08 4.51
N PHE A 209 12.58 23.97 3.82
CA PHE A 209 12.73 23.91 2.36
C PHE A 209 11.51 24.51 1.61
N ASN A 210 10.43 24.87 2.31
CA ASN A 210 9.22 25.43 1.71
C ASN A 210 9.14 26.98 1.79
N VAL A 211 9.92 27.60 2.66
CA VAL A 211 9.81 29.03 2.98
C VAL A 211 10.96 29.80 2.34
N LYS A 212 10.63 30.94 1.73
CA LYS A 212 11.64 31.88 1.20
C LYS A 212 12.63 32.28 2.31
N GLY A 213 13.92 32.26 2.01
CA GLY A 213 15.00 32.53 2.98
C GLY A 213 15.44 31.29 3.78
N GLY A 214 14.69 30.18 3.75
CA GLY A 214 15.10 28.88 4.25
C GLY A 214 15.42 27.90 3.14
N ARG A 215 14.64 27.92 2.06
CA ARG A 215 14.80 27.04 0.90
C ARG A 215 15.95 27.50 -0.01
N CYS A 216 16.43 26.58 -0.82
CA CYS A 216 17.27 26.92 -1.97
C CYS A 216 16.42 27.71 -2.99
N GLU A 217 16.89 28.88 -3.41
CA GLU A 217 16.13 29.69 -4.38
C GLU A 217 16.32 29.19 -5.83
N ALA A 218 17.38 28.41 -6.13
CA ALA A 218 17.60 27.82 -7.45
C ALA A 218 16.56 26.73 -7.76
N CYS A 219 16.42 25.72 -6.86
CA CYS A 219 15.45 24.64 -7.03
C CYS A 219 14.11 24.93 -6.31
N SER A 220 13.92 26.12 -5.72
CA SER A 220 12.74 26.50 -4.96
C SER A 220 12.35 25.52 -3.83
N GLY A 221 13.30 24.71 -3.38
CA GLY A 221 13.10 23.68 -2.33
C GLY A 221 12.74 22.29 -2.87
N ASP A 222 12.78 22.06 -4.16
CA ASP A 222 12.45 20.75 -4.75
C ASP A 222 13.61 19.75 -4.65
N GLY A 223 14.86 20.22 -4.51
CA GLY A 223 16.03 19.38 -4.29
C GLY A 223 16.63 18.79 -5.58
N ILE A 224 16.12 19.20 -6.74
CA ILE A 224 16.53 18.77 -8.08
C ILE A 224 16.88 19.98 -8.95
#